data_5566f94264f6044685890d8f5eade787
#
_entry.id   5566f94264f6044685890d8f5eade787
#
_cell.length_a   1.000
_cell.length_b   1.000
_cell.length_c   1.000
_cell.angle_alpha   90.00
_cell.angle_beta   90.00
_cell.angle_gamma   90.00
#
_symmetry.space_group_name_H-M   'P 1'
#
loop_
_entity.id
_entity.type
_entity.pdbx_description
1 polymer ?
#
loop_
_entity_poly.entity_id
_entity_poly.type
_entity_poly.pdbx_seq_one_letter_code
_entity_poly.pdbx_strand_id
1 'polypeptide(L)'
;MSVGAALVISTDSAVIRQFSHALQEFSIAPDVCRELATARHLLNHRKFEAVIVDLQLGQQAATILDDVRLSPSNRTSVTFLISQAGGCDSTLRARSLFVFERPVSPSSIRRTLKPACGLILRGRRRYFRCPIELPVVISRSGVPPLRCQSINLSEGGMALSTSVPLRPGDDLSVEFTLPGYPNAFLAEATVCWWKTGHLGLRFIAFPQGQKPDLQTWLAEELEKILPEFVAAAVETTAAV
;
A
#
# COMPACT_ATOMS: atom_id res chain seq x y z
N MET A 1 -11.93 9.19 -5.61
CA MET A 1 -10.50 8.94 -5.29
C MET A 1 -10.19 7.46 -5.46
N SER A 2 -9.00 7.07 -5.91
CA SER A 2 -8.66 5.64 -6.03
C SER A 2 -8.13 5.10 -4.70
N VAL A 3 -8.56 3.87 -4.38
CA VAL A 3 -8.19 3.17 -3.16
C VAL A 3 -6.80 2.53 -3.26
N GLY A 4 -6.25 2.40 -4.47
CA GLY A 4 -4.95 1.81 -4.75
C GLY A 4 -4.61 1.91 -6.22
N ALA A 5 -3.41 1.46 -6.58
CA ALA A 5 -2.97 1.33 -7.95
C ALA A 5 -2.69 -0.14 -8.29
N ALA A 6 -3.08 -0.57 -9.48
CA ALA A 6 -2.77 -1.89 -10.00
C ALA A 6 -2.01 -1.78 -11.33
N LEU A 7 -0.95 -2.54 -11.49
CA LEU A 7 -0.22 -2.64 -12.74
C LEU A 7 -0.76 -3.80 -13.58
N VAL A 8 -1.30 -3.52 -14.75
CA VAL A 8 -1.80 -4.51 -15.72
C VAL A 8 -0.78 -4.65 -16.84
N ILE A 9 -0.15 -5.80 -16.93
CA ILE A 9 0.93 -6.09 -17.88
C ILE A 9 0.40 -7.08 -18.91
N SER A 10 -0.03 -6.58 -20.08
CA SER A 10 -0.58 -7.38 -21.18
C SER A 10 -0.52 -6.61 -22.49
N THR A 11 -0.42 -7.31 -23.61
CA THR A 11 -0.59 -6.76 -24.97
C THR A 11 -2.02 -6.92 -25.47
N ASP A 12 -2.82 -7.78 -24.86
CA ASP A 12 -4.20 -8.06 -25.25
C ASP A 12 -5.13 -6.92 -24.83
N SER A 13 -5.64 -6.19 -25.83
CA SER A 13 -6.51 -5.04 -25.58
C SER A 13 -7.86 -5.40 -24.94
N ALA A 14 -8.34 -6.64 -25.14
CA ALA A 14 -9.58 -7.10 -24.51
C ALA A 14 -9.34 -7.35 -23.01
N VAL A 15 -8.28 -8.04 -22.67
CA VAL A 15 -7.82 -8.27 -21.28
C VAL A 15 -7.61 -6.95 -20.56
N ILE A 16 -6.87 -6.02 -21.17
CA ILE A 16 -6.61 -4.69 -20.59
C ILE A 16 -7.92 -3.98 -20.28
N ARG A 17 -8.87 -3.90 -21.23
CA ARG A 17 -10.15 -3.24 -21.00
C ARG A 17 -10.95 -3.87 -19.86
N GLN A 18 -11.04 -5.22 -19.85
CA GLN A 18 -11.81 -5.96 -18.85
C GLN A 18 -11.24 -5.77 -17.43
N PHE A 19 -9.92 -5.90 -17.29
CA PHE A 19 -9.28 -5.66 -15.98
C PHE A 19 -9.34 -4.21 -15.55
N SER A 20 -9.12 -3.25 -16.47
CA SER A 20 -9.20 -1.82 -16.15
C SER A 20 -10.59 -1.44 -15.66
N HIS A 21 -11.63 -1.91 -16.34
CA HIS A 21 -13.01 -1.68 -15.94
C HIS A 21 -13.31 -2.30 -14.58
N ALA A 22 -12.97 -3.58 -14.38
CA ALA A 22 -13.21 -4.26 -13.12
C ALA A 22 -12.44 -3.62 -11.94
N LEU A 23 -11.18 -3.23 -12.14
CA LEU A 23 -10.37 -2.55 -11.12
C LEU A 23 -10.99 -1.19 -10.73
N GLN A 24 -11.48 -0.42 -11.70
CA GLN A 24 -12.16 0.85 -11.46
C GLN A 24 -13.46 0.67 -10.67
N GLU A 25 -14.23 -0.40 -10.91
CA GLU A 25 -15.40 -0.75 -10.10
C GLU A 25 -15.03 -0.92 -8.61
N PHE A 26 -13.83 -1.39 -8.32
CA PHE A 26 -13.28 -1.50 -6.96
C PHE A 26 -12.45 -0.28 -6.52
N SER A 27 -12.59 0.85 -7.23
CA SER A 27 -11.82 2.08 -6.97
C SER A 27 -10.31 1.91 -6.98
N ILE A 28 -9.80 0.91 -7.71
CA ILE A 28 -8.37 0.68 -7.93
C ILE A 28 -7.99 1.31 -9.27
N ALA A 29 -7.01 2.22 -9.27
CA ALA A 29 -6.52 2.85 -10.50
C ALA A 29 -5.68 1.86 -11.31
N PRO A 30 -6.05 1.54 -12.58
CA PRO A 30 -5.23 0.70 -13.43
C PRO A 30 -4.13 1.52 -14.11
N ASP A 31 -2.89 1.09 -13.97
CA ASP A 31 -1.77 1.48 -14.82
C ASP A 31 -1.51 0.34 -15.82
N VAL A 32 -1.45 0.67 -17.10
CA VAL A 32 -1.31 -0.34 -18.16
C VAL A 32 0.11 -0.32 -18.72
N CYS A 33 0.70 -1.48 -18.83
CA CYS A 33 2.02 -1.68 -19.43
C CYS A 33 1.95 -2.82 -20.45
N ARG A 34 2.59 -2.61 -21.62
CA ARG A 34 2.60 -3.60 -22.71
C ARG A 34 3.96 -4.28 -22.89
N GLU A 35 4.95 -3.85 -22.13
CA GLU A 35 6.34 -4.30 -22.25
C GLU A 35 6.92 -4.66 -20.89
N LEU A 36 7.66 -5.77 -20.82
CA LEU A 36 8.26 -6.25 -19.57
C LEU A 36 9.33 -5.30 -19.02
N ALA A 37 10.10 -4.65 -19.90
CA ALA A 37 11.13 -3.69 -19.50
C ALA A 37 10.52 -2.47 -18.78
N THR A 38 9.46 -1.92 -19.36
CA THR A 38 8.68 -0.82 -18.76
C THR A 38 8.03 -1.25 -17.44
N ALA A 39 7.51 -2.48 -17.38
CA ALA A 39 6.92 -3.02 -16.15
C ALA A 39 7.95 -3.08 -15.00
N ARG A 40 9.17 -3.56 -15.27
CA ARG A 40 10.27 -3.58 -14.29
C ARG A 40 10.64 -2.19 -13.81
N HIS A 41 10.74 -1.23 -14.74
CA HIS A 41 11.01 0.15 -14.38
C HIS A 41 9.94 0.72 -13.45
N LEU A 42 8.66 0.50 -13.77
CA LEU A 42 7.55 0.94 -12.93
C LEU A 42 7.57 0.30 -11.54
N LEU A 43 7.82 -1.02 -11.44
CA LEU A 43 7.90 -1.74 -10.17
C LEU A 43 9.05 -1.26 -9.27
N ASN A 44 10.13 -0.76 -9.84
CA ASN A 44 11.26 -0.22 -9.09
C ASN A 44 11.02 1.19 -8.55
N HIS A 45 10.15 1.98 -9.21
CA HIS A 45 9.96 3.39 -8.89
C HIS A 45 8.60 3.72 -8.28
N ARG A 46 7.63 2.80 -8.36
CA ARG A 46 6.26 3.02 -7.90
C ARG A 46 5.75 1.85 -7.09
N LYS A 47 4.87 2.15 -6.14
CA LYS A 47 4.11 1.14 -5.39
C LYS A 47 2.82 0.80 -6.14
N PHE A 48 2.54 -0.50 -6.25
CA PHE A 48 1.26 -1.04 -6.70
C PHE A 48 0.71 -1.98 -5.63
N GLU A 49 -0.58 -1.93 -5.37
CA GLU A 49 -1.24 -2.85 -4.45
C GLU A 49 -1.56 -4.19 -5.13
N ALA A 50 -1.71 -4.18 -6.46
CA ALA A 50 -1.91 -5.38 -7.26
C ALA A 50 -1.04 -5.35 -8.52
N VAL A 51 -0.61 -6.52 -8.97
CA VAL A 51 0.13 -6.70 -10.23
C VAL A 51 -0.50 -7.86 -10.99
N ILE A 52 -0.98 -7.58 -12.20
CA ILE A 52 -1.60 -8.54 -13.11
C ILE A 52 -0.62 -8.81 -14.25
N VAL A 53 -0.20 -10.06 -14.41
CA VAL A 53 0.80 -10.46 -15.42
C VAL A 53 0.16 -11.43 -16.42
N ASP A 54 0.20 -11.07 -17.68
CA ASP A 54 -0.25 -11.93 -18.78
C ASP A 54 0.92 -12.73 -19.34
N LEU A 55 0.85 -14.05 -19.21
CA LEU A 55 1.89 -14.96 -19.68
C LEU A 55 2.01 -15.01 -21.21
N GLN A 56 1.05 -14.47 -21.97
CA GLN A 56 1.19 -14.31 -23.42
C GLN A 56 2.30 -13.35 -23.85
N LEU A 57 2.85 -12.55 -22.94
CA LEU A 57 4.02 -11.72 -23.17
C LEU A 57 5.33 -12.54 -23.33
N GLY A 58 5.25 -13.87 -23.26
CA GLY A 58 6.35 -14.80 -23.46
C GLY A 58 6.94 -15.37 -22.17
N GLN A 59 7.94 -16.23 -22.33
CA GLN A 59 8.53 -16.99 -21.19
C GLN A 59 9.09 -16.11 -20.08
N GLN A 60 9.55 -14.90 -20.41
CA GLN A 60 10.08 -13.95 -19.41
C GLN A 60 8.99 -13.24 -18.61
N ALA A 61 7.71 -13.35 -18.99
CA ALA A 61 6.63 -12.71 -18.23
C ALA A 61 6.56 -13.20 -16.79
N ALA A 62 6.81 -14.48 -16.55
CA ALA A 62 6.82 -15.07 -15.23
C ALA A 62 7.89 -14.50 -14.29
N THR A 63 9.01 -13.98 -14.82
CA THR A 63 10.07 -13.36 -14.01
C THR A 63 9.63 -12.06 -13.33
N ILE A 64 8.59 -11.40 -13.84
CA ILE A 64 7.98 -10.22 -13.17
C ILE A 64 7.52 -10.57 -11.75
N LEU A 65 7.09 -11.81 -11.50
CA LEU A 65 6.70 -12.22 -10.15
C LEU A 65 7.88 -12.19 -9.16
N ASP A 66 9.09 -12.50 -9.64
CA ASP A 66 10.31 -12.39 -8.84
C ASP A 66 10.68 -10.92 -8.63
N ASP A 67 10.57 -10.11 -9.68
CA ASP A 67 10.78 -8.66 -9.58
C ASP A 67 9.85 -8.02 -8.55
N VAL A 68 8.57 -8.43 -8.50
CA VAL A 68 7.60 -7.98 -7.48
C VAL A 68 8.05 -8.41 -6.08
N ARG A 69 8.45 -9.68 -5.89
CA ARG A 69 8.88 -10.21 -4.58
C ARG A 69 10.16 -9.57 -4.06
N LEU A 70 11.09 -9.27 -4.95
CA LEU A 70 12.37 -8.63 -4.62
C LEU A 70 12.25 -7.12 -4.44
N SER A 71 11.20 -6.51 -4.97
CA SER A 71 10.97 -5.07 -4.84
C SER A 71 10.65 -4.70 -3.39
N PRO A 72 11.39 -3.80 -2.75
CA PRO A 72 11.10 -3.34 -1.39
C PRO A 72 9.69 -2.77 -1.23
N SER A 73 9.19 -2.10 -2.27
CA SER A 73 7.87 -1.46 -2.27
C SER A 73 6.75 -2.42 -2.66
N ASN A 74 7.00 -3.40 -3.54
CA ASN A 74 5.96 -4.23 -4.16
C ASN A 74 5.90 -5.68 -3.64
N ARG A 75 6.80 -6.11 -2.74
CA ARG A 75 6.83 -7.48 -2.19
C ARG A 75 5.54 -7.95 -1.51
N THR A 76 4.67 -7.01 -1.14
CA THR A 76 3.37 -7.28 -0.52
C THR A 76 2.20 -7.07 -1.48
N SER A 77 2.46 -6.80 -2.77
CA SER A 77 1.44 -6.65 -3.77
C SER A 77 0.73 -7.97 -4.04
N VAL A 78 -0.58 -7.90 -4.25
CA VAL A 78 -1.37 -9.06 -4.66
C VAL A 78 -1.08 -9.36 -6.12
N THR A 79 -0.62 -10.58 -6.40
CA THR A 79 -0.22 -10.98 -7.75
C THR A 79 -1.28 -11.84 -8.41
N PHE A 80 -1.59 -11.52 -9.66
CA PHE A 80 -2.50 -12.25 -10.52
C PHE A 80 -1.76 -12.69 -11.78
N LEU A 81 -1.98 -13.93 -12.22
CA LEU A 81 -1.51 -14.44 -13.49
C LEU A 81 -2.65 -14.66 -14.45
N ILE A 82 -2.41 -14.41 -15.73
CA ILE A 82 -3.30 -14.79 -16.82
C ILE A 82 -2.54 -15.80 -17.67
N SER A 83 -3.07 -17.04 -17.78
CA SER A 83 -2.47 -18.13 -18.54
C SER A 83 -3.45 -18.71 -19.56
N GLN A 84 -2.93 -19.48 -20.52
CA GLN A 84 -3.77 -20.42 -21.29
C GLN A 84 -4.29 -21.52 -20.36
N ALA A 85 -5.40 -22.15 -20.73
CA ALA A 85 -5.92 -23.29 -20.00
C ALA A 85 -4.84 -24.39 -19.89
N GLY A 86 -4.55 -24.85 -18.68
CA GLY A 86 -3.47 -25.80 -18.39
C GLY A 86 -2.04 -25.25 -18.53
N GLY A 87 -1.86 -23.99 -18.89
CA GLY A 87 -0.55 -23.37 -19.10
C GLY A 87 0.14 -22.84 -17.83
N CYS A 88 -0.46 -23.05 -16.66
CA CYS A 88 0.11 -22.64 -15.37
C CYS A 88 0.53 -23.88 -14.57
N ASP A 89 1.83 -24.14 -14.49
CA ASP A 89 2.38 -25.24 -13.70
C ASP A 89 2.26 -24.96 -12.17
N SER A 90 2.58 -25.97 -11.36
CA SER A 90 2.54 -25.87 -9.91
C SER A 90 3.47 -24.79 -9.35
N THR A 91 4.61 -24.57 -10.01
CA THR A 91 5.63 -23.58 -9.60
C THR A 91 5.08 -22.15 -9.80
N LEU A 92 4.46 -21.88 -10.93
CA LEU A 92 3.85 -20.59 -11.22
C LEU A 92 2.62 -20.34 -10.34
N ARG A 93 1.82 -21.38 -10.06
CA ARG A 93 0.69 -21.29 -9.10
C ARG A 93 1.18 -20.95 -7.68
N ALA A 94 2.31 -21.51 -7.25
CA ALA A 94 2.88 -21.20 -5.94
C ALA A 94 3.48 -19.77 -5.85
N ARG A 95 3.76 -19.14 -7.00
CA ARG A 95 4.35 -17.79 -7.09
C ARG A 95 3.33 -16.68 -7.24
N SER A 96 2.08 -17.00 -7.58
CA SER A 96 0.98 -16.05 -7.71
C SER A 96 -0.14 -16.38 -6.73
N LEU A 97 -0.86 -15.35 -6.28
CA LEU A 97 -1.97 -15.55 -5.35
C LEU A 97 -3.23 -16.00 -6.08
N PHE A 98 -3.41 -15.52 -7.32
CA PHE A 98 -4.57 -15.83 -8.13
C PHE A 98 -4.16 -16.11 -9.57
N VAL A 99 -4.84 -17.06 -10.23
CA VAL A 99 -4.61 -17.42 -11.61
C VAL A 99 -5.95 -17.34 -12.38
N PHE A 100 -5.92 -16.64 -13.51
CA PHE A 100 -6.99 -16.62 -14.49
C PHE A 100 -6.60 -17.50 -15.69
N GLU A 101 -7.46 -18.41 -16.05
CA GLU A 101 -7.31 -19.20 -17.28
C GLU A 101 -8.14 -18.57 -18.40
N ARG A 102 -7.58 -18.55 -19.60
CA ARG A 102 -8.26 -18.04 -20.78
C ARG A 102 -9.33 -19.02 -21.27
N PRO A 103 -10.46 -18.53 -21.77
CA PRO A 103 -10.80 -17.13 -21.98
C PRO A 103 -11.19 -16.42 -20.67
N VAL A 104 -10.60 -15.24 -20.44
CA VAL A 104 -10.93 -14.43 -19.27
C VAL A 104 -12.26 -13.73 -19.49
N SER A 105 -13.19 -13.85 -18.55
CA SER A 105 -14.49 -13.19 -18.61
C SER A 105 -14.63 -12.11 -17.55
N PRO A 106 -15.44 -11.06 -17.77
CA PRO A 106 -15.72 -10.04 -16.77
C PRO A 106 -16.25 -10.62 -15.44
N SER A 107 -17.07 -11.66 -15.52
CA SER A 107 -17.60 -12.34 -14.32
C SER A 107 -16.52 -13.07 -13.52
N SER A 108 -15.58 -13.75 -14.20
CA SER A 108 -14.45 -14.40 -13.53
C SER A 108 -13.52 -13.39 -12.87
N ILE A 109 -13.27 -12.24 -13.52
CA ILE A 109 -12.46 -11.16 -12.96
C ILE A 109 -13.11 -10.63 -11.68
N ARG A 110 -14.39 -10.24 -11.73
CA ARG A 110 -15.11 -9.71 -10.55
C ARG A 110 -15.14 -10.72 -9.40
N ARG A 111 -15.44 -11.99 -9.69
CA ARG A 111 -15.47 -13.05 -8.65
C ARG A 111 -14.12 -13.23 -7.95
N THR A 112 -13.01 -13.07 -8.66
CA THR A 112 -11.66 -13.19 -8.09
C THR A 112 -11.18 -11.90 -7.45
N LEU A 113 -11.49 -10.73 -8.02
CA LEU A 113 -11.11 -9.44 -7.44
C LEU A 113 -11.84 -9.15 -6.13
N LYS A 114 -13.11 -9.57 -5.99
CA LYS A 114 -13.90 -9.30 -4.77
C LYS A 114 -13.20 -9.77 -3.49
N PRO A 115 -12.78 -11.03 -3.32
CA PRO A 115 -12.02 -11.47 -2.14
C PRO A 115 -10.60 -10.89 -2.12
N ALA A 116 -9.99 -10.66 -3.28
CA ALA A 116 -8.65 -10.08 -3.37
C ALA A 116 -8.59 -8.62 -2.90
N CYS A 117 -9.69 -7.87 -2.99
CA CYS A 117 -9.77 -6.50 -2.49
C CYS A 117 -9.43 -6.42 -1.00
N GLY A 118 -9.87 -7.37 -0.19
CA GLY A 118 -9.49 -7.43 1.23
C GLY A 118 -7.98 -7.55 1.45
N LEU A 119 -7.28 -8.31 0.61
CA LEU A 119 -5.82 -8.45 0.65
C LEU A 119 -5.11 -7.20 0.13
N ILE A 120 -5.62 -6.59 -0.95
CA ILE A 120 -5.13 -5.33 -1.50
C ILE A 120 -5.22 -4.23 -0.45
N LEU A 121 -6.34 -4.14 0.26
CA LEU A 121 -6.58 -3.18 1.33
C LEU A 121 -5.72 -3.43 2.57
N ARG A 122 -5.50 -4.70 2.96
CA ARG A 122 -4.54 -5.03 4.03
C ARG A 122 -3.12 -4.60 3.69
N GLY A 123 -2.71 -4.82 2.45
CA GLY A 123 -1.43 -4.30 1.93
C GLY A 123 -1.36 -2.78 2.02
N ARG A 124 -2.46 -2.10 1.74
CA ARG A 124 -2.55 -0.65 1.81
C ARG A 124 -2.59 -0.12 3.25
N ARG A 125 -3.32 -0.75 4.19
CA ARG A 125 -3.33 -0.35 5.62
C ARG A 125 -1.90 -0.17 6.14
N ARG A 126 -1.00 -1.05 5.77
CA ARG A 126 0.42 -1.00 6.17
C ARG A 126 1.20 0.18 5.58
N TYR A 127 0.74 0.72 4.43
CA TYR A 127 1.36 1.85 3.72
C TYR A 127 0.47 3.09 3.66
N PHE A 128 -0.74 3.02 4.25
CA PHE A 128 -1.66 4.13 4.29
C PHE A 128 -1.02 5.29 5.06
N ARG A 129 -1.07 6.46 4.44
CA ARG A 129 -0.67 7.73 5.06
C ARG A 129 -1.89 8.61 5.11
N CYS A 130 -2.47 8.74 6.29
CA CYS A 130 -3.59 9.63 6.53
C CYS A 130 -3.08 11.07 6.42
N PRO A 131 -3.57 11.90 5.48
CA PRO A 131 -3.25 13.32 5.46
C PRO A 131 -3.98 13.97 6.63
N ILE A 132 -3.25 14.31 7.67
CA ILE A 132 -3.80 14.94 8.87
C ILE A 132 -2.83 15.95 9.45
N GLU A 133 -3.35 17.11 9.80
CA GLU A 133 -2.62 18.18 10.47
C GLU A 133 -2.89 18.11 11.98
N LEU A 134 -1.88 17.65 12.73
CA LEU A 134 -1.92 17.55 14.19
C LEU A 134 -0.79 18.38 14.79
N PRO A 135 -1.02 19.05 15.94
CA PRO A 135 0.08 19.56 16.74
C PRO A 135 0.95 18.39 17.21
N VAL A 136 2.25 18.52 17.00
CA VAL A 136 3.22 17.50 17.38
C VAL A 136 4.34 18.17 18.15
N VAL A 137 4.75 17.57 19.26
CA VAL A 137 5.94 17.97 20.01
C VAL A 137 7.01 16.92 19.79
N ILE A 138 8.17 17.34 19.32
CA ILE A 138 9.35 16.48 19.25
C ILE A 138 10.37 16.90 20.29
N SER A 139 10.94 15.94 20.98
CA SER A 139 11.93 16.15 22.02
C SER A 139 13.18 15.33 21.75
N ARG A 140 14.33 15.90 22.08
CA ARG A 140 15.64 15.26 22.03
C ARG A 140 16.42 15.62 23.32
N SER A 141 17.22 14.69 23.80
CA SER A 141 18.06 14.93 24.99
C SER A 141 18.93 16.17 24.83
N GLY A 142 18.88 17.04 25.82
CA GLY A 142 19.70 18.26 25.86
C GLY A 142 19.25 19.43 25.00
N VAL A 143 18.06 19.31 24.33
CA VAL A 143 17.51 20.37 23.47
C VAL A 143 16.07 20.69 23.91
N PRO A 144 15.64 21.97 23.94
CA PRO A 144 14.24 22.30 24.20
C PRO A 144 13.27 21.61 23.23
N PRO A 145 12.08 21.21 23.70
CA PRO A 145 11.06 20.61 22.84
C PRO A 145 10.69 21.54 21.67
N LEU A 146 10.54 20.96 20.49
CA LEU A 146 10.16 21.66 19.27
C LEU A 146 8.72 21.34 18.91
N ARG A 147 7.91 22.37 18.69
CA ARG A 147 6.53 22.23 18.21
C ARG A 147 6.49 22.22 16.69
N CYS A 148 5.82 21.22 16.14
CA CYS A 148 5.68 20.97 14.71
C CYS A 148 4.22 20.72 14.37
N GLN A 149 3.92 20.68 13.06
CA GLN A 149 2.65 20.24 12.52
C GLN A 149 2.84 18.95 11.70
N SER A 150 1.96 17.97 11.87
CA SER A 150 1.97 16.81 10.98
C SER A 150 1.43 17.19 9.60
N ILE A 151 1.97 16.52 8.57
CA ILE A 151 1.48 16.57 7.19
C ILE A 151 0.72 15.30 6.89
N ASN A 152 1.20 14.19 7.39
CA ASN A 152 0.54 12.91 7.30
C ASN A 152 1.05 11.96 8.40
N LEU A 153 0.23 10.96 8.70
CA LEU A 153 0.49 9.94 9.70
C LEU A 153 0.26 8.55 9.11
N SER A 154 1.12 7.60 9.43
CA SER A 154 1.01 6.19 9.06
C SER A 154 1.39 5.30 10.23
N GLU A 155 1.15 3.99 10.12
CA GLU A 155 1.56 3.01 11.14
C GLU A 155 3.08 3.02 11.42
N GLY A 156 3.88 3.30 10.40
CA GLY A 156 5.34 3.25 10.48
C GLY A 156 6.02 4.58 10.70
N GLY A 157 5.31 5.70 10.69
CA GLY A 157 5.93 7.01 10.82
C GLY A 157 5.03 8.19 10.45
N MET A 158 5.63 9.37 10.45
CA MET A 158 4.95 10.64 10.28
C MET A 158 5.79 11.58 9.43
N ALA A 159 5.15 12.40 8.61
CA ALA A 159 5.79 13.56 8.00
C ALA A 159 5.36 14.83 8.75
N LEU A 160 6.32 15.69 9.03
CA LEU A 160 6.13 16.95 9.79
C LEU A 160 6.58 18.15 8.99
N SER A 161 5.95 19.29 9.24
CA SER A 161 6.45 20.61 8.86
C SER A 161 7.23 21.19 10.05
N THR A 162 8.47 21.63 9.81
CA THR A 162 9.34 22.21 10.83
C THR A 162 10.29 23.24 10.22
N SER A 163 10.55 24.31 10.97
CA SER A 163 11.54 25.33 10.61
C SER A 163 12.97 24.96 11.04
N VAL A 164 13.12 23.96 11.91
CA VAL A 164 14.41 23.55 12.44
C VAL A 164 14.94 22.35 11.70
N PRO A 165 16.13 22.43 11.08
CA PRO A 165 16.73 21.30 10.40
C PRO A 165 17.17 20.22 11.41
N LEU A 166 16.82 18.97 11.11
CA LEU A 166 17.24 17.78 11.84
C LEU A 166 18.00 16.85 10.89
N ARG A 167 18.91 16.08 11.44
CA ARG A 167 19.76 15.19 10.64
C ARG A 167 19.14 13.81 10.51
N PRO A 168 19.16 13.18 9.31
CA PRO A 168 18.85 11.75 9.20
C PRO A 168 19.69 10.93 10.21
N GLY A 169 19.01 10.04 10.92
CA GLY A 169 19.60 9.24 12.00
C GLY A 169 19.45 9.82 13.41
N ASP A 170 18.99 11.07 13.57
CA ASP A 170 18.70 11.63 14.91
C ASP A 170 17.51 10.86 15.53
N ASP A 171 17.67 10.42 16.77
CA ASP A 171 16.62 9.80 17.57
C ASP A 171 15.85 10.85 18.37
N LEU A 172 14.53 10.73 18.37
CA LEU A 172 13.57 11.68 18.92
C LEU A 172 12.49 10.96 19.70
N SER A 173 11.96 11.64 20.72
CA SER A 173 10.64 11.33 21.27
C SER A 173 9.60 12.21 20.61
N VAL A 174 8.47 11.64 20.20
CA VAL A 174 7.39 12.30 19.48
C VAL A 174 6.12 12.17 20.28
N GLU A 175 5.45 13.29 20.53
CA GLU A 175 4.18 13.37 21.25
C GLU A 175 3.12 14.02 20.34
N PHE A 176 1.95 13.38 20.21
CA PHE A 176 0.80 13.87 19.46
C PHE A 176 -0.50 13.28 19.98
N THR A 177 -1.62 13.93 19.73
CA THR A 177 -2.95 13.45 20.12
C THR A 177 -3.80 13.18 18.87
N LEU A 178 -4.42 12.00 18.81
CA LEU A 178 -5.35 11.63 17.74
C LEU A 178 -6.77 12.11 18.06
N PRO A 179 -7.55 12.53 17.04
CA PRO A 179 -8.97 12.81 17.22
C PRO A 179 -9.71 11.61 17.81
N GLY A 180 -10.50 11.86 18.84
CA GLY A 180 -11.26 10.82 19.54
C GLY A 180 -10.48 10.08 20.65
N TYR A 181 -9.20 10.33 20.82
CA TYR A 181 -8.41 9.76 21.90
C TYR A 181 -8.07 10.80 22.96
N PRO A 182 -8.36 10.54 24.25
CA PRO A 182 -8.12 11.50 25.32
C PRO A 182 -6.63 11.65 25.70
N ASN A 183 -5.84 10.60 25.46
CA ASN A 183 -4.45 10.55 25.86
C ASN A 183 -3.53 10.82 24.66
N ALA A 184 -2.40 11.47 24.93
CA ALA A 184 -1.35 11.67 23.96
C ALA A 184 -0.66 10.34 23.61
N PHE A 185 -0.34 10.18 22.34
CA PHE A 185 0.53 9.13 21.84
C PHE A 185 1.99 9.56 22.02
N LEU A 186 2.79 8.67 22.56
CA LEU A 186 4.22 8.85 22.72
C LEU A 186 4.93 7.82 21.85
N ALA A 187 5.85 8.26 21.01
CA ALA A 187 6.62 7.36 20.18
C ALA A 187 8.10 7.69 20.24
N GLU A 188 8.94 6.66 20.28
CA GLU A 188 10.33 6.80 19.91
C GLU A 188 10.42 6.74 18.38
N ALA A 189 11.19 7.65 17.80
CA ALA A 189 11.30 7.77 16.35
C ALA A 189 12.70 8.18 15.92
N THR A 190 13.07 7.79 14.69
CA THR A 190 14.31 8.22 14.05
C THR A 190 14.00 9.07 12.83
N VAL A 191 14.76 10.14 12.63
CA VAL A 191 14.71 10.97 11.43
C VAL A 191 15.16 10.16 10.21
N CYS A 192 14.28 10.01 9.21
CA CYS A 192 14.63 9.37 7.96
C CYS A 192 15.18 10.33 6.91
N TRP A 193 14.57 11.52 6.83
CA TRP A 193 14.95 12.54 5.87
C TRP A 193 14.50 13.93 6.35
N TRP A 194 15.21 14.94 5.89
CA TRP A 194 14.83 16.35 6.02
C TRP A 194 15.01 17.05 4.68
N LYS A 195 14.02 17.81 4.25
CA LYS A 195 14.08 18.56 3.00
C LYS A 195 13.18 19.77 3.06
N THR A 196 13.75 20.97 2.90
CA THR A 196 13.01 22.23 2.65
C THR A 196 11.86 22.47 3.65
N GLY A 197 12.16 22.39 4.97
CA GLY A 197 11.14 22.64 6.01
C GLY A 197 10.22 21.46 6.29
N HIS A 198 10.50 20.30 5.72
CA HIS A 198 9.75 19.06 5.94
C HIS A 198 10.67 17.96 6.48
N LEU A 199 10.12 17.14 7.36
CA LEU A 199 10.81 16.10 8.09
C LEU A 199 10.03 14.80 7.98
N GLY A 200 10.69 13.69 7.67
CA GLY A 200 10.11 12.36 7.74
C GLY A 200 10.66 11.56 8.89
N LEU A 201 9.77 11.06 9.74
CA LEU A 201 10.08 10.23 10.90
C LEU A 201 9.63 8.78 10.66
N ARG A 202 10.41 7.84 11.18
CA ARG A 202 10.04 6.44 11.33
C ARG A 202 9.88 6.13 12.82
N PHE A 203 8.74 5.60 13.21
CA PHE A 203 8.50 5.11 14.57
C PHE A 203 9.32 3.85 14.84
N ILE A 204 9.99 3.81 15.97
CA ILE A 204 10.79 2.69 16.44
C ILE A 204 10.02 1.90 17.50
N ALA A 205 9.48 2.61 18.50
CA ALA A 205 8.74 2.01 19.59
C ALA A 205 7.57 2.89 20.04
N PHE A 206 6.57 2.24 20.64
CA PHE A 206 5.48 2.88 21.35
C PHE A 206 5.36 2.27 22.74
N PRO A 207 4.91 3.01 23.76
CA PRO A 207 4.47 2.44 25.03
C PRO A 207 3.39 1.37 24.79
N GLN A 208 3.24 0.48 25.77
CA GLN A 208 2.32 -0.66 25.69
C GLN A 208 0.89 -0.21 25.40
N GLY A 209 0.24 -0.80 24.40
CA GLY A 209 -1.13 -0.51 23.98
C GLY A 209 -1.31 0.57 22.91
N GLN A 210 -0.42 1.55 22.81
CA GLN A 210 -0.62 2.69 21.89
C GLN A 210 -0.50 2.32 20.41
N LYS A 211 0.34 1.34 20.06
CA LYS A 211 0.48 0.92 18.66
C LYS A 211 -0.78 0.27 18.08
N PRO A 212 -1.46 -0.65 18.80
CA PRO A 212 -2.79 -1.15 18.38
C PRO A 212 -3.84 -0.04 18.22
N ASP A 213 -3.88 0.93 19.13
CA ASP A 213 -4.81 2.06 19.06
C ASP A 213 -4.58 2.91 17.81
N LEU A 214 -3.30 3.22 17.49
CA LEU A 214 -2.93 3.91 16.26
C LEU A 214 -3.36 3.12 15.01
N GLN A 215 -3.18 1.79 15.02
CA GLN A 215 -3.58 0.93 13.92
C GLN A 215 -5.10 0.92 13.72
N THR A 216 -5.86 0.87 14.81
CA THR A 216 -7.32 0.94 14.80
C THR A 216 -7.79 2.27 14.23
N TRP A 217 -7.26 3.38 14.73
CA TRP A 217 -7.60 4.71 14.24
C TRP A 217 -7.30 4.88 12.75
N LEU A 218 -6.11 4.46 12.30
CA LEU A 218 -5.74 4.52 10.88
C LEU A 218 -6.64 3.64 9.99
N ALA A 219 -7.11 2.51 10.52
CA ALA A 219 -8.05 1.65 9.81
C ALA A 219 -9.42 2.36 9.63
N GLU A 220 -9.93 3.00 10.68
CA GLU A 220 -11.17 3.78 10.64
C GLU A 220 -11.06 4.98 9.66
N GLU A 221 -9.93 5.71 9.67
CA GLU A 221 -9.70 6.79 8.72
C GLU A 221 -9.62 6.30 7.27
N LEU A 222 -9.02 5.14 7.04
CA LEU A 222 -9.01 4.51 5.72
C LEU A 222 -10.43 4.12 5.29
N GLU A 223 -11.24 3.55 6.17
CA GLU A 223 -12.62 3.15 5.89
C GLU A 223 -13.51 4.33 5.49
N LYS A 224 -13.33 5.50 6.08
CA LYS A 224 -14.03 6.73 5.69
C LYS A 224 -13.77 7.15 4.23
N ILE A 225 -12.66 6.72 3.65
CA ILE A 225 -12.26 7.05 2.28
C ILE A 225 -12.70 5.95 1.30
N LEU A 226 -13.06 4.75 1.80
CA LEU A 226 -13.45 3.61 0.99
C LEU A 226 -14.91 3.73 0.53
N PRO A 227 -15.23 3.37 -0.72
CA PRO A 227 -16.61 3.18 -1.14
C PRO A 227 -17.30 2.10 -0.29
N GLU A 228 -18.59 2.27 0.02
CA GLU A 228 -19.38 1.36 0.87
C GLU A 228 -19.27 -0.13 0.51
N PHE A 229 -19.23 -0.45 -0.80
CA PHE A 229 -19.12 -1.83 -1.26
C PHE A 229 -17.75 -2.48 -0.98
N VAL A 230 -16.71 -1.66 -0.81
CA VAL A 230 -15.36 -2.12 -0.45
C VAL A 230 -15.26 -2.33 1.05
N ALA A 231 -15.90 -1.47 1.85
CA ALA A 231 -16.01 -1.61 3.29
C ALA A 231 -16.70 -2.94 3.66
N ALA A 232 -17.82 -3.29 3.02
CA ALA A 232 -18.53 -4.57 3.24
C ALA A 232 -17.67 -5.81 2.91
N ALA A 233 -16.75 -5.73 1.94
CA ALA A 233 -15.83 -6.83 1.60
C ALA A 233 -14.72 -7.03 2.66
N VAL A 234 -14.36 -5.97 3.39
CA VAL A 234 -13.37 -6.01 4.47
C VAL A 234 -13.94 -6.65 5.73
N GLU A 235 -15.18 -6.33 6.10
CA GLU A 235 -15.86 -6.91 7.27
C GLU A 235 -16.00 -8.42 7.15
N THR A 236 -16.34 -8.94 5.96
CA THR A 236 -16.47 -10.39 5.71
C THR A 236 -15.13 -11.13 5.84
N THR A 237 -14.00 -10.47 5.69
CA THR A 237 -12.67 -11.09 5.75
C THR A 237 -12.04 -11.01 7.16
N ALA A 238 -12.56 -10.15 8.04
CA ALA A 238 -12.12 -10.03 9.45
C ALA A 238 -12.79 -11.06 10.37
N ALA A 239 -13.82 -11.76 9.89
CA ALA A 239 -14.61 -12.75 10.65
C ALA A 239 -14.19 -14.22 10.40
N VAL A 240 -13.05 -14.48 9.74
CA VAL A 240 -12.50 -15.83 9.49
C VAL A 240 -11.14 -16.01 10.13
#